data_d8b942f565ab2d9364ea7f7a9cb5dc1d
#
_entry.id   d8b942f565ab2d9364ea7f7a9cb5dc1d
#
_cell.length_a   1.000
_cell.length_b   1.000
_cell.length_c   1.000
_cell.angle_alpha   90.00
_cell.angle_beta   90.00
_cell.angle_gamma   90.00
#
_symmetry.space_group_name_H-M   'P 1'
#
loop_
_entity.id
_entity.type
_entity.pdbx_description
1 polymer ?
#
loop_
_entity_poly.entity_id
_entity_poly.type
_entity_poly.pdbx_seq_one_letter_code
_entity_poly.pdbx_strand_id
1 'polypeptide(L)'
;MTSLLPANAERLRSAFEHCRDMDGTLNEQLRAYADASRELFPAYGEAVDRLVARLGGNGGGETAPHPGDAMPPFMLPDEGGRLVALTALLESGPVAVMFFRGHWCPYCRLNVRAVVQALDRIEAMGARIVAIMPETQEFTRQLKADSGAPFPILTDLDNGYALSLNLAIWLGTEIQNLLCYQDMAKFHGNDGWMLPIPAVFVVGRDGIVRARFVDPDFRKRMEIDDLLEALENASAKR
;
A
#
# COMPACT_ATOMS: atom_id res chain seq x y z
N MET A 1 -10.95 -7.20 -29.51
CA MET A 1 -9.96 -6.56 -28.61
C MET A 1 -8.76 -7.49 -28.55
N THR A 2 -7.69 -7.13 -29.21
CA THR A 2 -6.50 -7.96 -29.41
C THR A 2 -5.76 -8.08 -28.08
N SER A 3 -5.45 -9.31 -27.69
CA SER A 3 -4.67 -9.65 -26.48
C SER A 3 -3.27 -9.01 -26.55
N LEU A 4 -3.13 -7.84 -25.94
CA LEU A 4 -1.86 -7.12 -25.77
C LEU A 4 -0.94 -7.77 -24.70
N LEU A 5 -1.26 -8.97 -24.24
CA LEU A 5 -0.90 -9.44 -22.91
C LEU A 5 0.42 -10.21 -22.76
N PRO A 6 0.86 -11.16 -23.60
CA PRO A 6 2.09 -11.88 -23.28
C PRO A 6 3.36 -11.05 -23.48
N ALA A 7 3.50 -10.34 -24.61
CA ALA A 7 4.72 -9.56 -24.89
C ALA A 7 4.89 -8.35 -23.97
N ASN A 8 3.80 -7.67 -23.65
CA ASN A 8 3.83 -6.51 -22.75
C ASN A 8 3.95 -6.92 -21.27
N ALA A 9 3.44 -8.07 -20.86
CA ALA A 9 3.60 -8.58 -19.49
C ALA A 9 5.09 -8.85 -19.18
N GLU A 10 5.84 -9.42 -20.12
CA GLU A 10 7.28 -9.61 -19.97
C GLU A 10 8.04 -8.29 -19.91
N ARG A 11 7.69 -7.33 -20.78
CA ARG A 11 8.29 -5.99 -20.77
C ARG A 11 8.01 -5.24 -19.46
N LEU A 12 6.77 -5.32 -18.93
CA LEU A 12 6.45 -4.76 -17.60
C LEU A 12 7.21 -5.45 -16.47
N ARG A 13 7.41 -6.76 -16.55
CA ARG A 13 8.22 -7.48 -15.57
C ARG A 13 9.67 -6.99 -15.61
N SER A 14 10.27 -6.91 -16.80
CA SER A 14 11.63 -6.40 -16.97
C SER A 14 11.77 -4.95 -16.49
N ALA A 15 10.79 -4.10 -16.78
CA ALA A 15 10.75 -2.72 -16.27
C ALA A 15 10.65 -2.69 -14.74
N PHE A 16 9.83 -3.54 -14.14
CA PHE A 16 9.73 -3.65 -12.69
C PHE A 16 11.06 -4.10 -12.06
N GLU A 17 11.71 -5.13 -12.62
CA GLU A 17 13.00 -5.63 -12.15
C GLU A 17 14.08 -4.57 -12.26
N HIS A 18 14.12 -3.84 -13.38
CA HIS A 18 15.03 -2.71 -13.55
C HIS A 18 14.81 -1.63 -12.48
N CYS A 19 13.56 -1.17 -12.28
CA CYS A 19 13.25 -0.14 -11.29
C CYS A 19 13.50 -0.63 -9.85
N ARG A 20 13.24 -1.91 -9.57
CA ARG A 20 13.53 -2.53 -8.27
C ARG A 20 15.01 -2.49 -7.90
N ASP A 21 15.87 -2.71 -8.90
CA ASP A 21 17.29 -2.90 -8.69
C ASP A 21 18.11 -1.63 -8.99
N MET A 22 17.46 -0.54 -9.45
CA MET A 22 18.12 0.74 -9.64
C MET A 22 18.51 1.40 -8.31
N ASP A 23 19.63 2.07 -8.28
CA ASP A 23 20.01 2.96 -7.18
C ASP A 23 19.11 4.20 -7.19
N GLY A 24 18.61 4.59 -6.03
CA GLY A 24 17.76 5.77 -5.88
C GLY A 24 16.76 5.65 -4.74
N THR A 25 16.03 6.73 -4.50
CA THR A 25 14.96 6.77 -3.50
C THR A 25 13.74 5.96 -3.96
N LEU A 26 12.85 5.64 -3.01
CA LEU A 26 11.62 4.93 -3.34
C LEU A 26 10.80 5.68 -4.41
N ASN A 27 10.64 7.01 -4.28
CA ASN A 27 9.85 7.77 -5.24
C ASN A 27 10.53 7.91 -6.61
N GLU A 28 11.85 7.83 -6.71
CA GLU A 28 12.56 7.72 -7.99
C GLU A 28 12.25 6.38 -8.66
N GLN A 29 12.32 5.28 -7.94
CA GLN A 29 11.95 3.95 -8.44
C GLN A 29 10.48 3.89 -8.91
N LEU A 30 9.56 4.46 -8.11
CA LEU A 30 8.13 4.50 -8.44
C LEU A 30 7.85 5.35 -9.69
N ARG A 31 8.52 6.49 -9.85
CA ARG A 31 8.41 7.34 -11.05
C ARG A 31 8.94 6.63 -12.28
N ALA A 32 10.12 6.05 -12.19
CA ALA A 32 10.71 5.29 -13.29
C ALA A 32 9.78 4.17 -13.77
N TYR A 33 9.15 3.44 -12.82
CA TYR A 33 8.17 2.42 -13.19
C TYR A 33 6.88 3.01 -13.78
N ALA A 34 6.40 4.14 -13.27
CA ALA A 34 5.23 4.82 -13.82
C ALA A 34 5.44 5.26 -15.27
N ASP A 35 6.62 5.81 -15.57
CA ASP A 35 7.01 6.26 -16.91
C ASP A 35 7.12 5.07 -17.88
N ALA A 36 7.80 4.00 -17.49
CA ALA A 36 7.90 2.77 -18.28
C ALA A 36 6.52 2.12 -18.51
N SER A 37 5.67 2.07 -17.48
CA SER A 37 4.31 1.55 -17.59
C SER A 37 3.45 2.39 -18.54
N ARG A 38 3.57 3.71 -18.49
CA ARG A 38 2.87 4.64 -19.40
C ARG A 38 3.34 4.47 -20.86
N GLU A 39 4.63 4.32 -21.07
CA GLU A 39 5.18 4.06 -22.43
C GLU A 39 4.64 2.76 -23.02
N LEU A 40 4.56 1.70 -22.20
CA LEU A 40 4.06 0.39 -22.62
C LEU A 40 2.54 0.33 -22.77
N PHE A 41 1.80 1.10 -21.97
CA PHE A 41 0.34 1.13 -21.91
C PHE A 41 -0.19 2.57 -21.78
N PRO A 42 -0.12 3.38 -22.84
CA PRO A 42 -0.58 4.78 -22.78
C PRO A 42 -2.03 4.93 -22.31
N ALA A 43 -2.92 4.09 -22.82
CA ALA A 43 -4.35 4.12 -22.45
C ALA A 43 -4.59 3.86 -20.95
N TYR A 44 -3.80 2.96 -20.34
CA TYR A 44 -3.86 2.74 -18.91
C TYR A 44 -3.32 3.95 -18.14
N GLY A 45 -2.19 4.50 -18.55
CA GLY A 45 -1.62 5.71 -17.96
C GLY A 45 -2.60 6.89 -17.96
N GLU A 46 -3.29 7.14 -19.08
CA GLU A 46 -4.32 8.18 -19.20
C GLU A 46 -5.54 7.89 -18.31
N ALA A 47 -6.00 6.64 -18.26
CA ALA A 47 -7.11 6.26 -17.41
C ALA A 47 -6.77 6.44 -15.91
N VAL A 48 -5.53 6.14 -15.51
CA VAL A 48 -5.03 6.39 -14.16
C VAL A 48 -5.01 7.89 -13.86
N ASP A 49 -4.58 8.74 -14.78
CA ASP A 49 -4.59 10.20 -14.56
C ASP A 49 -6.01 10.73 -14.38
N ARG A 50 -6.99 10.23 -15.16
CA ARG A 50 -8.42 10.58 -14.97
C ARG A 50 -8.96 10.09 -13.61
N LEU A 51 -8.58 8.89 -13.19
CA LEU A 51 -8.94 8.38 -11.87
C LEU A 51 -8.37 9.28 -10.77
N VAL A 52 -7.08 9.60 -10.83
CA VAL A 52 -6.40 10.46 -9.84
C VAL A 52 -7.03 11.86 -9.79
N ALA A 53 -7.30 12.47 -10.96
CA ALA A 53 -7.97 13.76 -11.04
C ALA A 53 -9.38 13.72 -10.42
N ARG A 54 -10.16 12.66 -10.69
CA ARG A 54 -11.48 12.47 -10.09
C ARG A 54 -11.41 12.32 -8.58
N LEU A 55 -10.46 11.54 -8.08
CA LEU A 55 -10.30 11.32 -6.63
C LEU A 55 -9.84 12.61 -5.93
N GLY A 56 -8.84 13.30 -6.49
CA GLY A 56 -8.36 14.57 -5.94
C GLY A 56 -9.45 15.66 -5.96
N GLY A 57 -10.24 15.75 -7.05
CA GLY A 57 -11.36 16.70 -7.14
C GLY A 57 -12.51 16.42 -6.17
N ASN A 58 -12.59 15.20 -5.61
CA ASN A 58 -13.61 14.79 -4.63
C ASN A 58 -13.03 14.61 -3.21
N GLY A 59 -11.85 15.12 -2.91
CA GLY A 59 -11.25 15.03 -1.59
C GLY A 59 -10.86 13.61 -1.17
N GLY A 60 -10.48 12.76 -2.14
CA GLY A 60 -10.10 11.36 -1.85
C GLY A 60 -8.99 11.25 -0.81
N GLY A 61 -9.29 10.64 0.33
CA GLY A 61 -8.37 10.49 1.46
C GLY A 61 -8.22 11.71 2.37
N GLU A 62 -8.87 12.83 2.09
CA GLU A 62 -8.77 14.05 2.92
C GLU A 62 -9.33 13.84 4.32
N THR A 63 -10.40 13.06 4.46
CA THR A 63 -11.07 12.78 5.73
C THR A 63 -10.52 11.57 6.48
N ALA A 64 -9.44 10.95 5.97
CA ALA A 64 -8.71 9.93 6.72
C ALA A 64 -8.04 10.55 7.97
N PRO A 65 -7.76 9.78 9.03
CA PRO A 65 -7.22 10.32 10.28
C PRO A 65 -6.01 11.24 10.09
N HIS A 66 -6.02 12.37 10.78
CA HIS A 66 -4.95 13.37 10.76
C HIS A 66 -4.03 13.25 11.98
N PRO A 67 -2.81 13.83 11.93
CA PRO A 67 -1.98 13.94 13.13
C PRO A 67 -2.75 14.65 14.27
N GLY A 68 -2.77 13.99 15.43
CA GLY A 68 -3.57 14.38 16.59
C GLY A 68 -4.87 13.61 16.76
N ASP A 69 -5.39 12.96 15.73
CA ASP A 69 -6.57 12.10 15.83
C ASP A 69 -6.20 10.73 16.43
N ALA A 70 -7.16 10.12 17.10
CA ALA A 70 -7.04 8.73 17.49
C ALA A 70 -7.15 7.81 16.26
N MET A 71 -6.21 6.88 16.11
CA MET A 71 -6.33 5.85 15.07
C MET A 71 -7.45 4.88 15.44
N PRO A 72 -8.50 4.72 14.61
CA PRO A 72 -9.54 3.73 14.87
C PRO A 72 -8.92 2.34 15.08
N PRO A 73 -9.35 1.58 16.11
CA PRO A 73 -8.78 0.27 16.36
C PRO A 73 -9.18 -0.74 15.27
N PHE A 74 -8.32 -1.71 15.04
CA PHE A 74 -8.61 -2.86 14.21
C PHE A 74 -8.27 -4.17 14.93
N MET A 75 -8.89 -5.25 14.47
CA MET A 75 -8.52 -6.62 14.74
C MET A 75 -8.71 -7.41 13.43
N LEU A 76 -7.62 -7.67 12.72
CA LEU A 76 -7.63 -8.29 11.39
C LEU A 76 -6.75 -9.54 11.38
N PRO A 77 -7.08 -10.56 10.55
CA PRO A 77 -6.26 -11.75 10.43
C PRO A 77 -4.97 -11.46 9.65
N ASP A 78 -3.85 -12.00 10.15
CA ASP A 78 -2.58 -12.01 9.42
C ASP A 78 -2.59 -13.07 8.29
N GLU A 79 -1.48 -13.18 7.58
CA GLU A 79 -1.28 -14.15 6.50
C GLU A 79 -1.39 -15.63 6.96
N GLY A 80 -1.29 -15.88 8.25
CA GLY A 80 -1.49 -17.19 8.89
C GLY A 80 -2.89 -17.39 9.46
N GLY A 81 -3.76 -16.38 9.39
CA GLY A 81 -5.12 -16.39 9.95
C GLY A 81 -5.20 -16.03 11.44
N ARG A 82 -4.09 -15.62 12.09
CA ARG A 82 -4.10 -15.17 13.47
C ARG A 82 -4.61 -13.73 13.55
N LEU A 83 -5.49 -13.45 14.50
CA LEU A 83 -5.98 -12.09 14.71
C LEU A 83 -4.90 -11.20 15.33
N VAL A 84 -4.65 -10.08 14.68
CA VAL A 84 -3.70 -9.04 15.10
C VAL A 84 -4.50 -7.77 15.40
N ALA A 85 -4.37 -7.27 16.64
CA ALA A 85 -5.01 -6.03 17.07
C ALA A 85 -4.00 -4.87 17.08
N LEU A 86 -4.44 -3.67 16.68
CA LEU A 86 -3.62 -2.46 16.76
C LEU A 86 -3.13 -2.23 18.20
N THR A 87 -4.01 -2.40 19.19
CA THR A 87 -3.67 -2.22 20.62
C THR A 87 -2.52 -3.10 21.07
N ALA A 88 -2.49 -4.36 20.64
CA ALA A 88 -1.41 -5.29 20.98
C ALA A 88 -0.08 -4.90 20.30
N LEU A 89 -0.12 -4.38 19.08
CA LEU A 89 1.09 -3.87 18.40
C LEU A 89 1.67 -2.65 19.13
N LEU A 90 0.80 -1.74 19.60
CA LEU A 90 1.18 -0.51 20.32
C LEU A 90 1.80 -0.75 21.69
N GLU A 91 1.57 -1.90 22.33
CA GLU A 91 2.24 -2.28 23.59
C GLU A 91 3.77 -2.33 23.43
N SER A 92 4.26 -2.70 22.24
CA SER A 92 5.69 -2.84 21.96
C SER A 92 6.36 -1.53 21.52
N GLY A 93 5.61 -0.56 21.00
CA GLY A 93 6.15 0.70 20.50
C GLY A 93 5.22 1.40 19.51
N PRO A 94 5.65 2.50 18.88
CA PRO A 94 4.90 3.12 17.81
C PRO A 94 4.81 2.18 16.60
N VAL A 95 3.73 2.32 15.82
CA VAL A 95 3.42 1.45 14.70
C VAL A 95 3.20 2.27 13.44
N ALA A 96 3.87 1.91 12.33
CA ALA A 96 3.47 2.35 11.01
C ALA A 96 2.43 1.39 10.44
N VAL A 97 1.21 1.87 10.29
CA VAL A 97 0.09 1.17 9.65
C VAL A 97 0.06 1.55 8.19
N MET A 98 0.30 0.57 7.30
CA MET A 98 0.49 0.80 5.88
C MET A 98 -0.61 0.11 5.07
N PHE A 99 -1.30 0.85 4.20
CA PHE A 99 -2.34 0.31 3.31
C PHE A 99 -1.79 0.08 1.91
N PHE A 100 -2.02 -1.13 1.38
CA PHE A 100 -1.61 -1.56 0.05
C PHE A 100 -2.79 -2.04 -0.78
N ARG A 101 -2.66 -1.92 -2.10
CA ARG A 101 -3.68 -2.35 -3.07
C ARG A 101 -3.70 -3.86 -3.28
N GLY A 102 -2.55 -4.52 -3.10
CA GLY A 102 -2.41 -5.97 -3.26
C GLY A 102 -1.04 -6.41 -3.75
N HIS A 103 -0.81 -7.73 -3.70
CA HIS A 103 0.44 -8.39 -4.13
C HIS A 103 0.76 -8.19 -5.61
N TRP A 104 -0.29 -8.06 -6.44
CA TRP A 104 -0.19 -7.83 -7.89
C TRP A 104 0.30 -6.43 -8.26
N CYS A 105 0.24 -5.47 -7.33
CA CYS A 105 0.54 -4.06 -7.57
C CYS A 105 2.06 -3.79 -7.51
N PRO A 106 2.72 -3.40 -8.63
CA PRO A 106 4.17 -3.16 -8.65
C PRO A 106 4.61 -2.07 -7.68
N TYR A 107 3.85 -0.98 -7.57
CA TYR A 107 4.13 0.11 -6.63
C TYR A 107 4.11 -0.36 -5.17
N CYS A 108 3.19 -1.26 -4.82
CA CYS A 108 3.12 -1.84 -3.48
C CYS A 108 4.34 -2.74 -3.22
N ARG A 109 4.74 -3.55 -4.19
CA ARG A 109 5.91 -4.44 -4.08
C ARG A 109 7.21 -3.66 -3.92
N LEU A 110 7.40 -2.55 -4.67
CA LEU A 110 8.56 -1.66 -4.50
C LEU A 110 8.56 -1.05 -3.09
N ASN A 111 7.40 -0.56 -2.62
CA ASN A 111 7.30 0.04 -1.29
C ASN A 111 7.58 -0.97 -0.16
N VAL A 112 6.98 -2.18 -0.21
CA VAL A 112 7.27 -3.22 0.80
C VAL A 112 8.76 -3.56 0.83
N ARG A 113 9.41 -3.71 -0.34
CA ARG A 113 10.85 -3.96 -0.42
C ARG A 113 11.67 -2.84 0.24
N ALA A 114 11.36 -1.58 -0.06
CA ALA A 114 12.05 -0.45 0.54
C ALA A 114 11.90 -0.42 2.07
N VAL A 115 10.70 -0.75 2.58
CA VAL A 115 10.47 -0.88 4.03
C VAL A 115 11.27 -2.04 4.63
N VAL A 116 11.33 -3.18 3.95
CA VAL A 116 12.15 -4.34 4.40
C VAL A 116 13.63 -3.96 4.49
N GLN A 117 14.14 -3.19 3.54
CA GLN A 117 15.55 -2.72 3.56
C GLN A 117 15.83 -1.75 4.72
N ALA A 118 14.83 -1.02 5.19
CA ALA A 118 14.95 -0.08 6.32
C ALA A 118 14.63 -0.71 7.68
N LEU A 119 14.25 -1.99 7.72
CA LEU A 119 13.62 -2.61 8.89
C LEU A 119 14.52 -2.60 10.13
N ASP A 120 15.82 -2.89 9.98
CA ASP A 120 16.76 -2.86 11.10
C ASP A 120 16.79 -1.48 11.79
N ARG A 121 16.70 -0.40 10.99
CA ARG A 121 16.62 0.99 11.50
C ARG A 121 15.30 1.21 12.25
N ILE A 122 14.20 0.70 11.72
CA ILE A 122 12.86 0.81 12.31
C ILE A 122 12.80 0.06 13.65
N GLU A 123 13.31 -1.17 13.68
CA GLU A 123 13.32 -2.00 14.89
C GLU A 123 14.26 -1.45 15.97
N ALA A 124 15.39 -0.83 15.57
CA ALA A 124 16.30 -0.17 16.50
C ALA A 124 15.64 1.02 17.25
N MET A 125 14.60 1.64 16.66
CA MET A 125 13.78 2.68 17.30
C MET A 125 12.70 2.10 18.23
N GLY A 126 12.58 0.77 18.32
CA GLY A 126 11.49 0.08 19.01
C GLY A 126 10.14 0.17 18.29
N ALA A 127 10.14 0.61 17.04
CA ALA A 127 8.93 0.74 16.23
C ALA A 127 8.55 -0.57 15.53
N ARG A 128 7.30 -0.66 15.05
CA ARG A 128 6.75 -1.81 14.36
C ARG A 128 6.12 -1.38 13.03
N ILE A 129 6.05 -2.33 12.09
CA ILE A 129 5.32 -2.20 10.83
C ILE A 129 4.16 -3.19 10.83
N VAL A 130 3.04 -2.76 10.29
CA VAL A 130 1.94 -3.64 9.88
C VAL A 130 1.43 -3.20 8.51
N ALA A 131 1.25 -4.15 7.61
CA ALA A 131 0.66 -3.93 6.31
C ALA A 131 -0.79 -4.42 6.30
N ILE A 132 -1.67 -3.72 5.59
CA ILE A 132 -3.10 -4.06 5.44
C ILE A 132 -3.44 -4.00 3.96
N MET A 133 -4.11 -5.04 3.45
CA MET A 133 -4.58 -5.06 2.07
C MET A 133 -5.86 -5.91 1.91
N PRO A 134 -6.68 -5.66 0.86
CA PRO A 134 -7.99 -6.29 0.72
C PRO A 134 -7.93 -7.69 0.09
N GLU A 135 -6.83 -8.40 0.23
CA GLU A 135 -6.65 -9.71 -0.38
C GLU A 135 -6.82 -10.83 0.63
N THR A 136 -7.17 -12.01 0.12
CA THR A 136 -7.24 -13.22 0.95
C THR A 136 -5.85 -13.63 1.47
N GLN A 137 -5.81 -14.47 2.51
CA GLN A 137 -4.54 -14.92 3.13
C GLN A 137 -3.60 -15.64 2.15
N GLU A 138 -4.11 -16.19 1.05
CA GLU A 138 -3.26 -16.77 0.00
C GLU A 138 -2.30 -15.73 -0.56
N PHE A 139 -2.81 -14.54 -0.89
CA PHE A 139 -2.04 -13.48 -1.56
C PHE A 139 -1.27 -12.58 -0.58
N THR A 140 -1.77 -12.40 0.64
CA THR A 140 -0.97 -11.74 1.70
C THR A 140 0.27 -12.57 2.03
N ARG A 141 0.13 -13.90 2.09
CA ARG A 141 1.25 -14.83 2.27
C ARG A 141 2.21 -14.81 1.10
N GLN A 142 1.69 -14.72 -0.13
CA GLN A 142 2.52 -14.61 -1.32
C GLN A 142 3.35 -13.31 -1.30
N LEU A 143 2.73 -12.16 -1.04
CA LEU A 143 3.47 -10.89 -0.93
C LEU A 143 4.56 -10.96 0.14
N LYS A 144 4.25 -11.53 1.30
CA LYS A 144 5.20 -11.71 2.40
C LYS A 144 6.40 -12.57 1.97
N ALA A 145 6.15 -13.68 1.31
CA ALA A 145 7.21 -14.59 0.82
C ALA A 145 8.07 -13.92 -0.26
N ASP A 146 7.44 -13.26 -1.24
CA ASP A 146 8.11 -12.62 -2.37
C ASP A 146 8.97 -11.41 -1.93
N SER A 147 8.57 -10.70 -0.88
CA SER A 147 9.26 -9.52 -0.37
C SER A 147 10.25 -9.82 0.76
N GLY A 148 10.17 -11.00 1.38
CA GLY A 148 10.92 -11.33 2.59
C GLY A 148 10.48 -10.51 3.82
N ALA A 149 9.26 -9.93 3.82
CA ALA A 149 8.77 -9.09 4.90
C ALA A 149 8.57 -9.91 6.20
N PRO A 150 9.25 -9.59 7.31
CA PRO A 150 9.06 -10.31 8.56
C PRO A 150 7.88 -9.79 9.38
N PHE A 151 7.34 -8.61 9.02
CA PHE A 151 6.18 -8.02 9.68
C PHE A 151 4.85 -8.62 9.20
N PRO A 152 3.75 -8.52 9.98
CA PRO A 152 2.46 -9.05 9.59
C PRO A 152 1.85 -8.30 8.41
N ILE A 153 1.24 -9.05 7.49
CA ILE A 153 0.44 -8.53 6.38
C ILE A 153 -1.00 -8.98 6.58
N LEU A 154 -1.87 -8.04 6.93
CA LEU A 154 -3.24 -8.31 7.35
C LEU A 154 -4.20 -8.29 6.16
N THR A 155 -5.20 -9.13 6.22
CA THR A 155 -6.32 -9.17 5.29
C THR A 155 -7.45 -8.28 5.80
N ASP A 156 -7.78 -7.22 5.05
CA ASP A 156 -8.99 -6.39 5.22
C ASP A 156 -9.98 -6.75 4.10
N LEU A 157 -10.58 -7.94 4.22
CA LEU A 157 -11.49 -8.44 3.20
C LEU A 157 -12.64 -7.44 3.02
N ASP A 158 -13.05 -7.20 1.76
CA ASP A 158 -14.05 -6.20 1.39
C ASP A 158 -13.70 -4.75 1.74
N ASN A 159 -12.45 -4.45 2.12
CA ASN A 159 -11.99 -3.11 2.52
C ASN A 159 -12.77 -2.53 3.72
N GLY A 160 -13.25 -3.34 4.63
CA GLY A 160 -14.10 -2.89 5.73
C GLY A 160 -13.41 -1.86 6.64
N TYR A 161 -12.15 -2.12 6.99
CA TYR A 161 -11.36 -1.18 7.78
C TYR A 161 -10.93 0.04 6.96
N ALA A 162 -10.46 -0.16 5.73
CA ALA A 162 -10.11 0.95 4.82
C ALA A 162 -11.31 1.88 4.57
N LEU A 163 -12.53 1.32 4.45
CA LEU A 163 -13.77 2.10 4.31
C LEU A 163 -14.04 2.95 5.56
N SER A 164 -13.85 2.39 6.76
CA SER A 164 -14.03 3.14 8.01
C SER A 164 -13.07 4.33 8.17
N LEU A 165 -11.94 4.31 7.44
CA LEU A 165 -10.94 5.38 7.39
C LEU A 165 -11.11 6.31 6.17
N ASN A 166 -12.18 6.17 5.38
CA ASN A 166 -12.38 6.90 4.13
C ASN A 166 -11.25 6.71 3.09
N LEU A 167 -10.62 5.53 3.09
CA LEU A 167 -9.58 5.17 2.13
C LEU A 167 -10.08 4.31 0.98
N ALA A 168 -11.21 3.59 1.15
CA ALA A 168 -11.71 2.69 0.13
C ALA A 168 -12.30 3.47 -1.06
N ILE A 169 -11.83 3.16 -2.27
CA ILE A 169 -12.26 3.79 -3.52
C ILE A 169 -12.68 2.74 -4.54
N TRP A 170 -13.67 3.06 -5.36
CA TRP A 170 -13.98 2.29 -6.55
C TRP A 170 -13.13 2.76 -7.73
N LEU A 171 -12.46 1.81 -8.41
CA LEU A 171 -11.57 2.12 -9.53
C LEU A 171 -12.30 2.67 -10.76
N GLY A 172 -13.56 2.29 -10.94
CA GLY A 172 -14.36 2.67 -12.10
C GLY A 172 -14.24 1.66 -13.26
N THR A 173 -15.26 1.65 -14.10
CA THR A 173 -15.40 0.70 -15.21
C THR A 173 -14.23 0.80 -16.20
N GLU A 174 -13.68 1.99 -16.42
CA GLU A 174 -12.56 2.20 -17.34
C GLU A 174 -11.31 1.42 -16.90
N ILE A 175 -10.89 1.59 -15.63
CA ILE A 175 -9.75 0.84 -15.07
C ILE A 175 -10.06 -0.65 -15.00
N GLN A 176 -11.28 -1.02 -14.62
CA GLN A 176 -11.72 -2.41 -14.58
C GLN A 176 -11.56 -3.09 -15.96
N ASN A 177 -11.98 -2.44 -17.04
CA ASN A 177 -11.85 -2.99 -18.39
C ASN A 177 -10.39 -3.14 -18.84
N LEU A 178 -9.51 -2.21 -18.43
CA LEU A 178 -8.09 -2.25 -18.77
C LEU A 178 -7.31 -3.29 -17.95
N LEU A 179 -7.78 -3.59 -16.72
CA LEU A 179 -7.19 -4.59 -15.84
C LEU A 179 -7.97 -5.92 -15.82
N CYS A 180 -8.89 -6.14 -16.76
CA CYS A 180 -9.74 -7.35 -16.80
C CYS A 180 -8.96 -8.68 -16.89
N TYR A 181 -7.67 -8.64 -17.21
CA TYR A 181 -6.77 -9.79 -17.18
C TYR A 181 -6.27 -10.15 -15.78
N GLN A 182 -6.44 -9.25 -14.81
CA GLN A 182 -6.17 -9.53 -13.40
C GLN A 182 -7.37 -10.26 -12.80
N ASP A 183 -7.11 -11.36 -12.14
CA ASP A 183 -8.16 -12.12 -11.45
C ASP A 183 -8.49 -11.49 -10.08
N MET A 184 -9.04 -10.26 -10.14
CA MET A 184 -9.36 -9.49 -8.93
C MET A 184 -10.35 -10.23 -8.04
N ALA A 185 -11.30 -10.96 -8.64
CA ALA A 185 -12.26 -11.75 -7.89
C ALA A 185 -11.58 -12.86 -7.07
N LYS A 186 -10.55 -13.51 -7.63
CA LYS A 186 -9.75 -14.49 -6.90
C LYS A 186 -8.90 -13.83 -5.81
N PHE A 187 -8.28 -12.70 -6.11
CA PHE A 187 -7.38 -12.02 -5.15
C PHE A 187 -8.14 -11.50 -3.93
N HIS A 188 -9.28 -10.87 -4.15
CA HIS A 188 -10.05 -10.19 -3.11
C HIS A 188 -11.21 -11.01 -2.55
N GLY A 189 -11.56 -12.16 -3.17
CA GLY A 189 -12.73 -12.94 -2.82
C GLY A 189 -14.06 -12.31 -3.28
N ASN A 190 -14.01 -11.19 -4.01
CA ASN A 190 -15.15 -10.48 -4.60
C ASN A 190 -14.75 -9.75 -5.88
N ASP A 191 -15.71 -9.33 -6.69
CA ASP A 191 -15.53 -8.59 -7.95
C ASP A 191 -15.89 -7.10 -7.86
N GLY A 192 -15.87 -6.54 -6.65
CA GLY A 192 -16.30 -5.16 -6.37
C GLY A 192 -15.37 -4.08 -6.91
N TRP A 193 -14.13 -4.42 -7.24
CA TRP A 193 -13.11 -3.45 -7.72
C TRP A 193 -12.90 -2.25 -6.80
N MET A 194 -13.10 -2.49 -5.50
CA MET A 194 -12.79 -1.55 -4.43
C MET A 194 -11.35 -1.78 -3.95
N LEU A 195 -10.59 -0.71 -3.84
CA LEU A 195 -9.21 -0.74 -3.33
C LEU A 195 -8.98 0.38 -2.33
N PRO A 196 -8.06 0.22 -1.37
CA PRO A 196 -7.66 1.34 -0.54
C PRO A 196 -6.80 2.33 -1.34
N ILE A 197 -6.94 3.62 -1.07
CA ILE A 197 -5.88 4.60 -1.34
C ILE A 197 -4.67 4.14 -0.52
N PRO A 198 -3.50 3.93 -1.14
CA PRO A 198 -2.31 3.59 -0.38
C PRO A 198 -1.97 4.69 0.61
N ALA A 199 -1.79 4.32 1.85
CA ALA A 199 -1.60 5.25 2.95
C ALA A 199 -0.60 4.72 3.96
N VAL A 200 0.00 5.63 4.71
CA VAL A 200 0.82 5.34 5.89
C VAL A 200 0.33 6.21 7.04
N PHE A 201 0.11 5.59 8.20
CA PHE A 201 -0.15 6.28 9.45
C PHE A 201 0.89 5.84 10.47
N VAL A 202 1.67 6.78 10.99
CA VAL A 202 2.54 6.54 12.14
C VAL A 202 1.75 6.81 13.40
N VAL A 203 1.52 5.76 14.19
CA VAL A 203 0.67 5.79 15.39
C VAL A 203 1.56 5.65 16.63
N GLY A 204 1.46 6.59 17.53
CA GLY A 204 2.14 6.55 18.83
C GLY A 204 1.56 5.46 19.76
N ARG A 205 2.29 5.08 20.80
CA ARG A 205 1.85 4.07 21.79
C ARG A 205 0.51 4.38 22.44
N ASP A 206 0.14 5.64 22.48
CA ASP A 206 -1.15 6.14 23.01
C ASP A 206 -2.30 6.04 22.01
N GLY A 207 -2.05 5.46 20.83
CA GLY A 207 -3.05 5.31 19.76
C GLY A 207 -3.30 6.55 18.93
N ILE A 208 -2.52 7.64 19.12
CA ILE A 208 -2.68 8.89 18.40
C ILE A 208 -1.80 8.89 17.14
N VAL A 209 -2.36 9.31 16.02
CA VAL A 209 -1.63 9.51 14.76
C VAL A 209 -0.60 10.63 14.93
N ARG A 210 0.65 10.37 14.63
CA ARG A 210 1.77 11.33 14.71
C ARG A 210 2.14 11.90 13.35
N ALA A 211 2.08 11.07 12.32
CA ALA A 211 2.30 11.46 10.94
C ALA A 211 1.41 10.63 10.02
N ARG A 212 1.13 11.17 8.85
CA ARG A 212 0.39 10.43 7.81
C ARG A 212 0.93 10.77 6.43
N PHE A 213 0.79 9.81 5.51
CA PHE A 213 0.87 10.03 4.08
C PHE A 213 -0.37 9.41 3.44
N VAL A 214 -1.20 10.20 2.79
CA VAL A 214 -2.39 9.77 2.05
C VAL A 214 -2.44 10.59 0.78
N ASP A 215 -2.28 9.94 -0.38
CA ASP A 215 -2.35 10.61 -1.68
C ASP A 215 -3.21 9.73 -2.63
N PRO A 216 -4.26 10.29 -3.24
CA PRO A 216 -5.08 9.55 -4.19
C PRO A 216 -4.30 9.04 -5.42
N ASP A 217 -3.15 9.63 -5.71
CA ASP A 217 -2.22 9.08 -6.70
C ASP A 217 -1.46 7.88 -6.11
N PHE A 218 -1.98 6.69 -6.36
CA PHE A 218 -1.42 5.44 -5.85
C PHE A 218 0.01 5.15 -6.34
N ARG A 219 0.57 5.94 -7.24
CA ARG A 219 1.96 5.85 -7.72
C ARG A 219 2.94 6.50 -6.75
N LYS A 220 2.46 7.35 -5.84
CA LYS A 220 3.26 8.03 -4.83
C LYS A 220 3.26 7.28 -3.49
N ARG A 221 4.32 7.43 -2.74
CA ARG A 221 4.48 6.86 -1.38
C ARG A 221 5.22 7.84 -0.47
N MET A 222 5.06 7.65 0.83
CA MET A 222 5.95 8.25 1.83
C MET A 222 7.37 7.77 1.59
N GLU A 223 8.34 8.68 1.52
CA GLU A 223 9.74 8.30 1.43
C GLU A 223 10.19 7.56 2.68
N ILE A 224 11.20 6.70 2.53
CA ILE A 224 11.68 5.91 3.66
C ILE A 224 12.30 6.78 4.74
N ASP A 225 13.03 7.82 4.37
CA ASP A 225 13.63 8.73 5.36
C ASP A 225 12.56 9.54 6.10
N ASP A 226 11.47 9.97 5.43
CA ASP A 226 10.32 10.62 6.08
C ASP A 226 9.61 9.65 7.06
N LEU A 227 9.47 8.37 6.68
CA LEU A 227 8.91 7.35 7.55
C LEU A 227 9.77 7.14 8.81
N LEU A 228 11.08 7.07 8.64
CA LEU A 228 12.02 6.88 9.75
C LEU A 228 12.01 8.08 10.69
N GLU A 229 12.04 9.30 10.16
CA GLU A 229 11.93 10.52 10.97
C GLU A 229 10.60 10.56 11.75
N ALA A 230 9.49 10.21 11.10
CA ALA A 230 8.18 10.16 11.76
C ALA A 230 8.13 9.11 12.88
N LEU A 231 8.73 7.93 12.69
CA LEU A 231 8.82 6.88 13.72
C LEU A 231 9.74 7.28 14.88
N GLU A 232 10.87 7.91 14.61
CA GLU A 232 11.78 8.43 15.64
C GLU A 232 11.07 9.45 16.51
N ASN A 233 10.38 10.42 15.88
CA ASN A 233 9.58 11.44 16.58
C ASN A 233 8.43 10.83 17.41
N ALA A 234 7.81 9.74 16.93
CA ALA A 234 6.77 9.03 17.66
C ALA A 234 7.32 8.23 18.83
N SER A 235 8.56 7.73 18.74
CA SER A 235 9.24 6.98 19.79
C SER A 235 9.72 7.88 20.94
N ALA A 236 10.10 9.11 20.63
CA ALA A 236 10.58 10.09 21.63
C ALA A 236 9.46 10.65 22.52
N LYS A 237 8.22 10.65 22.05
CA LYS A 237 7.04 11.10 22.80
C LYS A 237 6.47 9.93 23.62
N ARG A 238 6.98 9.74 24.84
CA ARG A 238 6.43 8.81 25.84
C ARG A 238 5.23 9.38 26.55
#